data_42b28f3ac223dcd09077eae458f2f4dd
#
_entry.id   42b28f3ac223dcd09077eae458f2f4dd
#
_cell.length_a   1.000
_cell.length_b   1.000
_cell.length_c   1.000
_cell.angle_alpha   90.00
_cell.angle_beta   90.00
_cell.angle_gamma   90.00
#
_symmetry.space_group_name_H-M   'P 1'
#
loop_
_entity.id
_entity.type
_entity.pdbx_description
1 polymer ?
#
loop_
_entity_poly.entity_id
_entity_poly.type
_entity_poly.pdbx_seq_one_letter_code
_entity_poly.pdbx_strand_id
1 'polypeptide(L)'
;YVIRGKLGKQLFNENHFTLWDENMKTIGLLSGNNIAVDSDGSFEIFVDPNSAKGKKNHIQTSAGAKEFYIRDTMIDWLNDRPNLLDIEIIPSSRAEKKLDAKMRLEIVKNYMHKWAANTTRWNQQALSKPVNEFSFKIDRDTDGALRNQVYLLGHFALPSFDHCIKLDVFLDGAKYFIAPITNIWGTTNNIVSKNGSLNNAQSKINADGTYTFILSVNDPGNFNWLDPSNLTEGILTLRWSGFPNEVVGQNLYVKSTLMLTSDALKEVEENHKTSTKERESQLKQRRESYRWRTELN
;
A
#
# COMPACT_ATOMS: atom_id res chain seq x y z
N TYR A 1 -20.65 15.14 -7.39
CA TYR A 1 -20.06 15.29 -6.06
C TYR A 1 -19.03 16.40 -6.07
N VAL A 2 -18.88 17.05 -4.94
CA VAL A 2 -17.72 17.90 -4.64
C VAL A 2 -17.02 17.33 -3.42
N ILE A 3 -15.70 17.21 -3.50
CA ILE A 3 -14.84 16.82 -2.37
C ILE A 3 -14.13 18.08 -1.94
N ARG A 4 -14.38 18.53 -0.71
CA ARG A 4 -13.64 19.62 -0.07
C ARG A 4 -12.57 19.05 0.80
N GLY A 5 -11.35 19.52 0.63
CA GLY A 5 -10.22 19.01 1.35
C GLY A 5 -9.34 20.09 1.93
N LYS A 6 -8.56 19.68 2.94
CA LYS A 6 -7.43 20.42 3.45
C LYS A 6 -6.23 19.50 3.53
N LEU A 7 -5.09 19.94 2.99
CA LEU A 7 -3.87 19.12 2.99
C LEU A 7 -3.48 18.74 4.43
N GLY A 8 -3.22 17.46 4.61
CA GLY A 8 -2.57 16.95 5.80
C GLY A 8 -1.07 17.22 5.80
N LYS A 9 -0.43 16.95 6.91
CA LYS A 9 1.03 17.01 7.01
C LYS A 9 1.60 15.67 6.51
N GLN A 10 2.33 15.70 5.40
CA GLN A 10 2.92 14.50 4.81
C GLN A 10 4.32 14.79 4.28
N LEU A 11 5.25 13.85 4.50
CA LEU A 11 6.60 13.90 3.90
C LEU A 11 6.54 13.64 2.39
N PHE A 12 5.59 12.81 1.97
CA PHE A 12 5.42 12.42 0.60
C PHE A 12 3.94 12.53 0.24
N ASN A 13 3.61 13.52 -0.59
CA ASN A 13 2.23 13.78 -0.96
C ASN A 13 1.79 12.83 -2.09
N GLU A 14 1.62 11.55 -1.77
CA GLU A 14 1.07 10.57 -2.68
C GLU A 14 -0.38 10.26 -2.31
N ASN A 15 -1.27 11.14 -2.77
CA ASN A 15 -2.71 10.93 -2.67
C ASN A 15 -3.25 10.55 -4.05
N HIS A 16 -4.21 9.66 -4.08
CA HIS A 16 -4.85 9.24 -5.31
C HIS A 16 -6.36 9.26 -5.15
N PHE A 17 -7.01 10.05 -6.00
CA PHE A 17 -8.46 10.12 -6.15
C PHE A 17 -8.82 9.33 -7.41
N THR A 18 -9.36 8.13 -7.23
CA THR A 18 -9.48 7.14 -8.29
C THR A 18 -10.94 6.75 -8.50
N LEU A 19 -11.42 6.87 -9.72
CA LEU A 19 -12.75 6.43 -10.14
C LEU A 19 -12.66 5.09 -10.88
N TRP A 20 -13.47 4.12 -10.46
CA TRP A 20 -13.49 2.77 -11.00
C TRP A 20 -14.82 2.45 -11.67
N ASP A 21 -14.75 1.57 -12.68
CA ASP A 21 -15.92 0.94 -13.26
C ASP A 21 -16.39 -0.30 -12.46
N GLU A 22 -17.38 -0.99 -12.97
CA GLU A 22 -17.94 -2.20 -12.35
C GLU A 22 -16.95 -3.37 -12.27
N ASN A 23 -15.89 -3.37 -13.08
CA ASN A 23 -14.84 -4.38 -13.11
C ASN A 23 -13.61 -3.97 -12.31
N MET A 24 -13.71 -2.89 -11.50
CA MET A 24 -12.62 -2.30 -10.72
C MET A 24 -11.48 -1.74 -11.61
N LYS A 25 -11.77 -1.45 -12.88
CA LYS A 25 -10.81 -0.80 -13.77
C LYS A 25 -10.80 0.71 -13.51
N THR A 26 -9.63 1.31 -13.44
CA THR A 26 -9.47 2.76 -13.29
C THR A 26 -9.91 3.48 -14.56
N ILE A 27 -10.96 4.30 -14.46
CA ILE A 27 -11.51 5.12 -15.54
C ILE A 27 -11.31 6.61 -15.34
N GLY A 28 -10.90 7.04 -14.14
CA GLY A 28 -10.53 8.41 -13.81
C GLY A 28 -9.53 8.43 -12.67
N LEU A 29 -8.54 9.32 -12.75
CA LEU A 29 -7.51 9.46 -11.74
C LEU A 29 -7.10 10.93 -11.62
N LEU A 30 -7.01 11.42 -10.39
CA LEU A 30 -6.34 12.66 -10.04
C LEU A 30 -5.28 12.34 -8.98
N SER A 31 -4.03 12.61 -9.29
CA SER A 31 -2.93 12.46 -8.33
C SER A 31 -2.82 13.71 -7.45
N GLY A 32 -2.49 13.52 -6.18
CA GLY A 32 -2.28 14.59 -5.22
C GLY A 32 -1.24 15.63 -5.66
N ASN A 33 -0.22 15.19 -6.39
CA ASN A 33 0.79 16.09 -6.96
C ASN A 33 0.24 17.07 -8.02
N ASN A 34 -0.92 16.77 -8.58
CA ASN A 34 -1.58 17.55 -9.62
C ASN A 34 -2.79 18.35 -9.10
N ILE A 35 -3.06 18.29 -7.82
CA ILE A 35 -4.15 19.07 -7.21
C ILE A 35 -3.71 20.52 -7.11
N ALA A 36 -4.54 21.42 -7.63
CA ALA A 36 -4.43 22.84 -7.35
C ALA A 36 -4.96 23.12 -5.94
N VAL A 37 -4.12 23.70 -5.12
CA VAL A 37 -4.37 23.95 -3.70
C VAL A 37 -4.31 25.45 -3.46
N ASP A 38 -5.19 25.96 -2.62
CA ASP A 38 -5.20 27.36 -2.20
C ASP A 38 -4.07 27.65 -1.19
N SER A 39 -3.81 28.93 -0.95
CA SER A 39 -2.70 29.37 -0.09
C SER A 39 -2.80 28.90 1.37
N ASP A 40 -3.99 28.55 1.84
CA ASP A 40 -4.25 28.01 3.19
C ASP A 40 -4.21 26.48 3.24
N GLY A 41 -3.92 25.82 2.10
CA GLY A 41 -3.90 24.36 1.97
C GLY A 41 -5.26 23.75 1.67
N SER A 42 -6.31 24.54 1.44
CA SER A 42 -7.62 24.03 1.02
C SER A 42 -7.69 23.69 -0.46
N PHE A 43 -8.58 22.79 -0.84
CA PHE A 43 -8.85 22.43 -2.22
C PHE A 43 -10.26 21.89 -2.40
N GLU A 44 -10.78 21.98 -3.63
CA GLU A 44 -12.01 21.34 -4.05
C GLU A 44 -11.75 20.44 -5.26
N ILE A 45 -12.37 19.27 -5.29
CA ILE A 45 -12.34 18.35 -6.43
C ILE A 45 -13.79 18.09 -6.87
N PHE A 46 -14.08 18.37 -8.14
CA PHE A 46 -15.37 18.08 -8.75
C PHE A 46 -15.37 16.71 -9.41
N VAL A 47 -16.39 15.92 -9.14
CA VAL A 47 -16.59 14.58 -9.71
C VAL A 47 -17.99 14.55 -10.33
N ASP A 48 -18.07 14.82 -11.61
CA ASP A 48 -19.33 14.95 -12.34
C ASP A 48 -19.17 14.58 -13.84
N PRO A 49 -20.25 14.46 -14.62
CA PRO A 49 -20.18 14.05 -16.02
C PRO A 49 -19.68 15.17 -16.98
N ASN A 50 -19.49 16.40 -16.51
CA ASN A 50 -19.03 17.48 -17.35
C ASN A 50 -17.58 17.24 -17.79
N SER A 51 -17.19 17.84 -18.94
CA SER A 51 -15.82 17.72 -19.43
C SER A 51 -14.82 18.29 -18.42
N ALA A 52 -13.79 17.53 -18.12
CA ALA A 52 -12.66 17.94 -17.29
C ALA A 52 -11.63 18.77 -18.08
N LYS A 53 -11.77 18.89 -19.41
CA LYS A 53 -10.82 19.61 -20.28
C LYS A 53 -10.64 21.07 -19.84
N GLY A 54 -9.40 21.42 -19.48
CA GLY A 54 -9.06 22.79 -19.06
C GLY A 54 -9.50 23.14 -17.64
N LYS A 55 -10.09 22.22 -16.89
CA LYS A 55 -10.47 22.41 -15.49
C LYS A 55 -9.41 21.80 -14.57
N LYS A 56 -9.12 22.49 -13.49
CA LYS A 56 -8.29 21.98 -12.39
C LYS A 56 -9.18 21.14 -11.45
N ASN A 57 -8.59 20.16 -10.80
CA ASN A 57 -9.26 19.36 -9.76
C ASN A 57 -10.62 18.82 -10.22
N HIS A 58 -10.69 18.25 -11.42
CA HIS A 58 -11.94 17.72 -11.96
C HIS A 58 -11.75 16.29 -12.48
N ILE A 59 -12.59 15.38 -12.03
CA ILE A 59 -12.65 14.01 -12.52
C ILE A 59 -14.00 13.84 -13.26
N GLN A 60 -13.91 13.63 -14.57
CA GLN A 60 -15.10 13.40 -15.37
C GLN A 60 -15.63 12.00 -15.13
N THR A 61 -16.90 11.88 -14.76
CA THR A 61 -17.59 10.59 -14.64
C THR A 61 -18.19 10.14 -15.95
N SER A 62 -18.47 8.83 -16.04
CA SER A 62 -19.20 8.21 -17.15
C SER A 62 -20.32 7.34 -16.62
N ALA A 63 -21.20 6.84 -17.50
CA ALA A 63 -22.26 5.90 -17.11
C ALA A 63 -21.71 4.60 -16.49
N GLY A 64 -20.45 4.25 -16.80
CA GLY A 64 -19.75 3.09 -16.23
C GLY A 64 -19.13 3.31 -14.86
N ALA A 65 -19.09 4.56 -14.35
CA ALA A 65 -18.53 4.86 -13.04
C ALA A 65 -19.34 4.22 -11.91
N LYS A 66 -18.66 3.53 -11.00
CA LYS A 66 -19.30 2.77 -9.91
C LYS A 66 -18.74 3.09 -8.54
N GLU A 67 -17.44 3.19 -8.41
CA GLU A 67 -16.76 3.29 -7.13
C GLU A 67 -15.71 4.39 -7.17
N PHE A 68 -15.57 5.11 -6.06
CA PHE A 68 -14.57 6.16 -5.91
C PHE A 68 -13.68 5.84 -4.72
N TYR A 69 -12.39 5.73 -4.97
CA TYR A 69 -11.39 5.42 -3.96
C TYR A 69 -10.45 6.59 -3.74
N ILE A 70 -10.26 6.93 -2.47
CA ILE A 70 -9.29 7.91 -2.04
C ILE A 70 -8.22 7.17 -1.24
N ARG A 71 -6.95 7.39 -1.59
CA ARG A 71 -5.81 6.75 -0.95
C ARG A 71 -4.77 7.78 -0.60
N ASP A 72 -4.31 7.73 0.63
CA ASP A 72 -3.17 8.50 1.13
C ASP A 72 -2.04 7.55 1.48
N THR A 73 -0.84 7.78 0.93
CA THR A 73 0.35 7.01 1.27
C THR A 73 1.10 7.71 2.40
N MET A 74 1.19 7.05 3.56
CA MET A 74 1.90 7.55 4.74
C MET A 74 3.27 6.89 4.84
N ILE A 75 4.34 7.68 4.77
CA ILE A 75 5.73 7.20 4.94
C ILE A 75 6.13 7.25 6.41
N ASP A 76 6.04 8.41 7.03
CA ASP A 76 6.28 8.60 8.46
C ASP A 76 4.98 8.42 9.25
N TRP A 77 4.73 7.20 9.70
CA TRP A 77 3.52 6.88 10.44
C TRP A 77 3.35 7.66 11.75
N LEU A 78 4.43 8.16 12.32
CA LEU A 78 4.40 8.95 13.54
C LEU A 78 3.93 10.38 13.27
N ASN A 79 4.41 11.01 12.21
CA ASN A 79 4.25 12.43 11.96
C ASN A 79 3.32 12.77 10.78
N ASP A 80 3.16 11.85 9.82
CA ASP A 80 2.24 12.07 8.69
C ASP A 80 0.79 12.00 9.16
N ARG A 81 -0.05 12.84 8.55
CA ARG A 81 -1.51 12.86 8.74
C ARG A 81 -2.17 12.94 7.37
N PRO A 82 -3.29 12.21 7.17
CA PRO A 82 -4.03 12.25 5.92
C PRO A 82 -4.64 13.63 5.67
N ASN A 83 -5.07 13.85 4.44
CA ASN A 83 -5.89 14.99 4.11
C ASN A 83 -7.22 14.93 4.90
N LEU A 84 -7.68 16.07 5.37
CA LEU A 84 -9.05 16.21 5.87
C LEU A 84 -9.97 16.35 4.68
N LEU A 85 -11.00 15.52 4.60
CA LEU A 85 -11.90 15.45 3.46
C LEU A 85 -13.36 15.47 3.91
N ASP A 86 -14.15 16.22 3.17
CA ASP A 86 -15.61 16.18 3.21
C ASP A 86 -16.16 15.97 1.81
N ILE A 87 -17.24 15.16 1.67
CA ILE A 87 -17.83 14.81 0.39
C ILE A 87 -19.30 15.17 0.38
N GLU A 88 -19.67 16.09 -0.51
CA GLU A 88 -21.02 16.54 -0.70
C GLU A 88 -21.60 16.12 -2.07
N ILE A 89 -22.89 15.86 -2.07
CA ILE A 89 -23.63 15.62 -3.32
C ILE A 89 -23.96 16.99 -3.93
N ILE A 90 -23.51 17.23 -5.15
CA ILE A 90 -23.98 18.40 -5.90
C ILE A 90 -25.44 18.15 -6.29
N PRO A 91 -26.38 19.06 -5.93
CA PRO A 91 -27.77 18.90 -6.30
C PRO A 91 -27.92 18.68 -7.80
N SER A 92 -28.49 17.57 -8.18
CA SER A 92 -28.81 17.26 -9.57
C SER A 92 -30.33 17.27 -9.77
N SER A 93 -30.78 17.52 -10.98
CA SER A 93 -32.20 17.41 -11.35
C SER A 93 -32.76 15.97 -11.26
N ARG A 94 -31.90 14.98 -11.00
CA ARG A 94 -32.30 13.60 -10.72
C ARG A 94 -32.69 13.47 -9.27
N ALA A 95 -33.95 13.15 -8.99
CA ALA A 95 -34.41 12.77 -7.67
C ALA A 95 -33.57 11.59 -7.14
N GLU A 96 -32.99 11.72 -5.98
CA GLU A 96 -32.32 10.61 -5.32
C GLU A 96 -33.34 9.50 -5.06
N LYS A 97 -33.06 8.31 -5.61
CA LYS A 97 -33.85 7.13 -5.31
C LYS A 97 -33.55 6.71 -3.88
N LYS A 98 -34.50 6.93 -2.98
CA LYS A 98 -34.37 6.43 -1.60
C LYS A 98 -34.29 4.90 -1.64
N LEU A 99 -33.18 4.36 -1.18
CA LEU A 99 -32.98 2.93 -1.05
C LEU A 99 -33.66 2.43 0.22
N ASP A 100 -34.58 1.47 0.09
CA ASP A 100 -35.11 0.74 1.23
C ASP A 100 -34.09 -0.26 1.81
N ALA A 101 -34.39 -0.86 2.96
CA ALA A 101 -33.49 -1.78 3.64
C ALA A 101 -33.15 -3.01 2.80
N LYS A 102 -34.10 -3.54 2.02
CA LYS A 102 -33.91 -4.70 1.15
C LYS A 102 -32.95 -4.37 0.01
N MET A 103 -33.13 -3.21 -0.64
CA MET A 103 -32.24 -2.75 -1.71
C MET A 103 -30.83 -2.53 -1.19
N ARG A 104 -30.67 -1.93 0.00
CA ARG A 104 -29.34 -1.76 0.63
C ARG A 104 -28.67 -3.09 0.91
N LEU A 105 -29.42 -4.08 1.43
CA LEU A 105 -28.89 -5.43 1.70
C LEU A 105 -28.42 -6.11 0.42
N GLU A 106 -29.16 -6.04 -0.67
CA GLU A 106 -28.75 -6.61 -1.97
C GLU A 106 -27.49 -5.93 -2.53
N ILE A 107 -27.37 -4.62 -2.39
CA ILE A 107 -26.15 -3.89 -2.78
C ILE A 107 -24.95 -4.40 -1.99
N VAL A 108 -25.06 -4.48 -0.66
CA VAL A 108 -23.99 -4.97 0.21
C VAL A 108 -23.61 -6.41 -0.13
N LYS A 109 -24.59 -7.29 -0.29
CA LYS A 109 -24.38 -8.69 -0.67
C LYS A 109 -23.61 -8.82 -1.98
N ASN A 110 -24.04 -8.11 -3.01
CA ASN A 110 -23.39 -8.14 -4.34
C ASN A 110 -21.96 -7.58 -4.26
N TYR A 111 -21.75 -6.53 -3.48
CA TYR A 111 -20.45 -5.94 -3.24
C TYR A 111 -19.51 -6.93 -2.54
N MET A 112 -19.96 -7.59 -1.48
CA MET A 112 -19.18 -8.61 -0.77
C MET A 112 -18.79 -9.79 -1.66
N HIS A 113 -19.72 -10.29 -2.48
CA HIS A 113 -19.43 -11.36 -3.45
C HIS A 113 -18.37 -10.94 -4.47
N LYS A 114 -18.50 -9.73 -5.02
CA LYS A 114 -17.52 -9.16 -5.96
C LYS A 114 -16.13 -9.06 -5.34
N TRP A 115 -16.04 -8.50 -4.14
CA TRP A 115 -14.77 -8.35 -3.43
C TRP A 115 -14.14 -9.70 -3.07
N ALA A 116 -14.93 -10.64 -2.58
CA ALA A 116 -14.44 -11.98 -2.29
C ALA A 116 -13.87 -12.66 -3.53
N ALA A 117 -14.57 -12.59 -4.67
CA ALA A 117 -14.11 -13.16 -5.93
C ALA A 117 -12.80 -12.51 -6.40
N ASN A 118 -12.71 -11.18 -6.35
CA ASN A 118 -11.49 -10.47 -6.76
C ASN A 118 -10.31 -10.76 -5.84
N THR A 119 -10.50 -10.73 -4.53
CA THR A 119 -9.46 -11.05 -3.55
C THR A 119 -8.96 -12.48 -3.73
N THR A 120 -9.88 -13.44 -3.90
CA THR A 120 -9.51 -14.85 -4.17
C THR A 120 -8.67 -14.96 -5.45
N ARG A 121 -9.08 -14.30 -6.52
CA ARG A 121 -8.34 -14.29 -7.79
C ARG A 121 -6.92 -13.72 -7.63
N TRP A 122 -6.77 -12.59 -6.95
CA TRP A 122 -5.45 -11.97 -6.71
C TRP A 122 -4.55 -12.86 -5.87
N ASN A 123 -5.09 -13.46 -4.81
CA ASN A 123 -4.34 -14.37 -3.96
C ASN A 123 -3.91 -15.64 -4.73
N GLN A 124 -4.81 -16.21 -5.53
CA GLN A 124 -4.50 -17.35 -6.38
C GLN A 124 -3.40 -17.02 -7.42
N GLN A 125 -3.42 -15.82 -8.00
CA GLN A 125 -2.35 -15.37 -8.89
C GLN A 125 -1.00 -15.30 -8.18
N ALA A 126 -0.95 -14.86 -6.92
CA ALA A 126 0.28 -14.86 -6.13
C ALA A 126 0.73 -16.29 -5.79
N LEU A 127 -0.20 -17.12 -5.31
CA LEU A 127 0.08 -18.50 -4.85
C LEU A 127 0.40 -19.47 -6.01
N SER A 128 -0.01 -19.15 -7.24
CA SER A 128 0.33 -19.97 -8.42
C SER A 128 1.75 -19.75 -8.94
N LYS A 129 2.47 -18.76 -8.42
CA LYS A 129 3.88 -18.52 -8.77
C LYS A 129 4.78 -19.53 -8.07
N PRO A 130 5.99 -19.79 -8.64
CA PRO A 130 6.98 -20.60 -7.95
C PRO A 130 7.25 -20.08 -6.54
N VAL A 131 7.35 -20.99 -5.58
CA VAL A 131 7.55 -20.65 -4.18
C VAL A 131 8.91 -19.99 -3.97
N ASN A 132 8.96 -18.91 -3.23
CA ASN A 132 10.15 -18.11 -2.95
C ASN A 132 10.79 -17.45 -4.16
N GLU A 133 10.11 -17.45 -5.32
CA GLU A 133 10.51 -16.70 -6.50
C GLU A 133 9.64 -15.46 -6.68
N PHE A 134 10.27 -14.33 -6.94
CA PHE A 134 9.60 -13.05 -7.04
C PHE A 134 9.84 -12.41 -8.41
N SER A 135 8.79 -11.87 -9.01
CA SER A 135 8.85 -11.21 -10.29
C SER A 135 8.13 -9.86 -10.24
N PHE A 136 8.73 -8.86 -10.89
CA PHE A 136 8.12 -7.54 -10.99
C PHE A 136 6.92 -7.51 -11.93
N LYS A 137 5.92 -6.70 -11.56
CA LYS A 137 4.84 -6.29 -12.44
C LYS A 137 4.76 -4.76 -12.39
N ILE A 138 4.88 -4.12 -13.53
CA ILE A 138 4.59 -2.69 -13.67
C ILE A 138 3.13 -2.59 -14.09
N ASP A 139 2.30 -2.04 -13.18
CA ASP A 139 0.89 -1.88 -13.46
C ASP A 139 0.63 -0.49 -14.02
N ARG A 140 0.06 -0.43 -15.20
CA ARG A 140 -0.25 0.83 -15.88
C ARG A 140 -1.74 1.05 -16.11
N ASP A 141 -2.57 -0.01 -16.05
CA ASP A 141 -3.93 0.10 -16.57
C ASP A 141 -4.97 -0.88 -16.01
N THR A 142 -4.76 -1.55 -14.88
CA THR A 142 -5.62 -2.67 -14.53
C THR A 142 -5.99 -2.78 -13.06
N ASP A 143 -7.14 -3.38 -12.79
CA ASP A 143 -7.55 -4.08 -11.55
C ASP A 143 -7.37 -3.28 -10.24
N GLY A 144 -7.64 -1.99 -10.26
CA GLY A 144 -7.56 -1.14 -9.08
C GLY A 144 -6.15 -0.80 -8.62
N ALA A 145 -5.13 -1.20 -9.38
CA ALA A 145 -3.77 -0.79 -9.15
C ALA A 145 -3.55 0.68 -9.53
N LEU A 146 -2.56 1.31 -8.89
CA LEU A 146 -2.18 2.68 -9.20
C LEU A 146 -1.17 2.69 -10.35
N ARG A 147 -1.34 3.65 -11.26
CA ARG A 147 -0.41 3.84 -12.37
C ARG A 147 0.97 4.26 -11.86
N ASN A 148 2.01 3.90 -12.61
CA ASN A 148 3.41 4.24 -12.31
C ASN A 148 3.90 3.72 -10.95
N GLN A 149 3.28 2.65 -10.47
CA GLN A 149 3.76 1.88 -9.33
C GLN A 149 4.31 0.54 -9.80
N VAL A 150 5.30 0.03 -9.09
CA VAL A 150 5.82 -1.32 -9.29
C VAL A 150 5.35 -2.20 -8.17
N TYR A 151 4.82 -3.35 -8.53
CA TYR A 151 4.37 -4.39 -7.62
C TYR A 151 5.18 -5.66 -7.84
N LEU A 152 5.59 -6.27 -6.76
CA LEU A 152 6.13 -7.60 -6.74
C LEU A 152 5.26 -8.42 -5.79
N LEU A 153 4.63 -9.45 -6.31
CA LEU A 153 3.87 -10.41 -5.52
C LEU A 153 4.54 -11.77 -5.61
N GLY A 154 4.72 -12.43 -4.49
CA GLY A 154 5.26 -13.78 -4.45
C GLY A 154 4.68 -14.60 -3.32
N HIS A 155 4.63 -15.90 -3.56
CA HIS A 155 4.33 -16.91 -2.58
C HIS A 155 5.62 -17.24 -1.81
N PHE A 156 5.62 -17.04 -0.50
CA PHE A 156 6.72 -17.50 0.34
C PHE A 156 6.32 -18.73 1.13
N ALA A 157 7.26 -19.68 1.27
CA ALA A 157 7.15 -20.81 2.18
C ALA A 157 8.52 -21.12 2.78
N LEU A 158 8.60 -21.08 4.11
CA LEU A 158 9.81 -21.37 4.87
C LEU A 158 9.82 -22.86 5.23
N PRO A 159 10.87 -23.63 4.90
CA PRO A 159 10.95 -25.06 5.20
C PRO A 159 10.94 -25.39 6.69
N SER A 160 11.46 -24.50 7.51
CA SER A 160 11.44 -24.59 8.98
C SER A 160 11.57 -23.22 9.64
N PHE A 161 11.47 -23.16 10.95
CA PHE A 161 11.64 -21.93 11.73
C PHE A 161 13.10 -21.39 11.74
N ASP A 162 14.06 -22.22 11.33
CA ASP A 162 15.46 -21.83 11.22
C ASP A 162 15.81 -21.21 9.85
N HIS A 163 14.87 -21.27 8.90
CA HIS A 163 15.02 -20.67 7.59
C HIS A 163 14.45 -19.26 7.54
N CYS A 164 15.01 -18.48 6.64
CA CYS A 164 14.52 -17.15 6.30
C CYS A 164 14.58 -16.91 4.79
N ILE A 165 13.87 -15.90 4.35
CA ILE A 165 14.10 -15.29 3.03
C ILE A 165 14.82 -13.97 3.30
N LYS A 166 16.07 -13.89 2.83
CA LYS A 166 16.82 -12.63 2.76
C LYS A 166 16.43 -11.91 1.48
N LEU A 167 16.07 -10.63 1.59
CA LEU A 167 15.67 -9.77 0.49
C LEU A 167 16.62 -8.57 0.43
N ASP A 168 17.38 -8.45 -0.65
CA ASP A 168 18.16 -7.26 -0.95
C ASP A 168 17.39 -6.42 -1.97
N VAL A 169 17.07 -5.18 -1.61
CA VAL A 169 16.15 -4.31 -2.34
C VAL A 169 16.82 -2.99 -2.68
N PHE A 170 16.79 -2.59 -3.94
CA PHE A 170 17.21 -1.28 -4.40
C PHE A 170 16.02 -0.47 -4.89
N LEU A 171 15.91 0.79 -4.45
CA LEU A 171 14.74 1.61 -4.73
C LEU A 171 14.83 2.37 -6.04
N ASP A 172 16.02 2.54 -6.60
CA ASP A 172 16.32 3.24 -7.86
C ASP A 172 15.56 4.58 -8.01
N GLY A 173 15.61 5.39 -6.96
CA GLY A 173 14.96 6.71 -6.92
C GLY A 173 13.50 6.72 -6.51
N ALA A 174 12.86 5.57 -6.28
CA ALA A 174 11.52 5.54 -5.69
C ALA A 174 11.53 6.19 -4.30
N LYS A 175 10.61 7.11 -4.07
CA LYS A 175 10.48 7.79 -2.76
C LYS A 175 9.83 6.92 -1.71
N TYR A 176 9.00 6.00 -2.13
CA TYR A 176 8.27 5.09 -1.26
C TYR A 176 8.50 3.64 -1.63
N PHE A 177 8.73 2.84 -0.62
CA PHE A 177 8.78 1.38 -0.67
C PHE A 177 8.06 0.81 0.54
N ILE A 178 7.39 -0.31 0.37
CA ILE A 178 6.80 -1.08 1.47
C ILE A 178 6.82 -2.58 1.17
N ALA A 179 7.04 -3.37 2.23
CA ALA A 179 7.08 -4.84 2.19
C ALA A 179 6.04 -5.45 3.15
N PRO A 180 4.75 -5.47 2.81
CA PRO A 180 3.73 -6.13 3.63
C PRO A 180 3.71 -7.64 3.42
N ILE A 181 3.45 -8.36 4.52
CA ILE A 181 3.18 -9.79 4.55
C ILE A 181 1.70 -10.00 4.84
N THR A 182 1.09 -10.93 4.13
CA THR A 182 -0.26 -11.42 4.40
C THR A 182 -0.26 -12.94 4.52
N ASN A 183 -1.31 -13.50 5.13
CA ASN A 183 -1.57 -14.92 5.00
C ASN A 183 -2.01 -15.27 3.57
N ILE A 184 -2.26 -16.55 3.30
CA ILE A 184 -2.71 -17.02 1.98
C ILE A 184 -4.07 -16.47 1.54
N TRP A 185 -4.85 -15.93 2.47
CA TRP A 185 -6.13 -15.26 2.20
C TRP A 185 -6.00 -13.77 1.90
N GLY A 186 -4.78 -13.23 1.90
CA GLY A 186 -4.51 -11.80 1.70
C GLY A 186 -4.85 -10.94 2.92
N THR A 187 -5.06 -11.55 4.09
CA THR A 187 -5.31 -10.83 5.34
C THR A 187 -3.99 -10.39 5.95
N THR A 188 -3.87 -9.12 6.28
CA THR A 188 -2.73 -8.58 7.00
C THR A 188 -2.67 -9.15 8.42
N ASN A 189 -1.48 -9.57 8.82
CA ASN A 189 -1.22 -9.99 10.18
C ASN A 189 -1.16 -8.77 11.10
N ASN A 190 -0.95 -8.97 12.38
CA ASN A 190 -0.92 -7.93 13.41
C ASN A 190 0.13 -6.82 13.13
N ILE A 191 -0.21 -5.89 12.24
CA ILE A 191 0.69 -4.80 11.79
C ILE A 191 0.89 -3.71 12.84
N VAL A 192 0.09 -3.69 13.89
CA VAL A 192 0.16 -2.68 14.96
C VAL A 192 1.25 -3.02 15.96
N SER A 193 1.34 -4.28 16.37
CA SER A 193 2.28 -4.72 17.40
C SER A 193 3.41 -5.62 16.89
N LYS A 194 3.46 -5.89 15.58
CA LYS A 194 4.44 -6.73 14.92
C LYS A 194 4.91 -6.10 13.60
N ASN A 195 6.12 -6.41 13.17
CA ASN A 195 6.68 -5.92 11.90
C ASN A 195 6.16 -6.71 10.70
N GLY A 196 4.85 -6.92 10.60
CA GLY A 196 4.19 -7.56 9.45
C GLY A 196 4.25 -6.73 8.16
N SER A 197 4.78 -5.50 8.24
CA SER A 197 5.16 -4.67 7.10
C SER A 197 6.19 -3.64 7.54
N LEU A 198 7.13 -3.30 6.67
CA LEU A 198 8.07 -2.19 6.85
C LEU A 198 8.13 -1.38 5.57
N ASN A 199 8.14 -0.05 5.71
CA ASN A 199 8.46 0.86 4.61
C ASN A 199 9.90 1.37 4.73
N ASN A 200 10.36 2.12 3.75
CA ASN A 200 11.73 2.64 3.73
C ASN A 200 12.04 3.59 4.90
N ALA A 201 11.09 4.39 5.39
CA ALA A 201 11.29 5.25 6.57
C ALA A 201 11.33 4.48 7.90
N GLN A 202 10.79 3.26 7.91
CA GLN A 202 10.80 2.36 9.07
C GLN A 202 11.99 1.38 9.04
N SER A 203 12.87 1.50 8.06
CA SER A 203 13.95 0.57 7.77
C SER A 203 15.30 1.26 7.79
N LYS A 204 16.36 0.52 8.09
CA LYS A 204 17.74 0.98 7.95
C LYS A 204 18.23 0.67 6.53
N ILE A 205 18.88 1.66 5.92
CA ILE A 205 19.51 1.56 4.61
C ILE A 205 20.96 1.08 4.77
N ASN A 206 21.43 0.23 3.87
CA ASN A 206 22.80 -0.24 3.80
C ASN A 206 23.75 0.88 3.30
N ALA A 207 25.03 0.74 3.55
CA ALA A 207 26.05 1.69 3.12
C ALA A 207 26.11 1.88 1.59
N ASP A 208 25.69 0.87 0.83
CA ASP A 208 25.61 0.89 -0.66
C ASP A 208 24.30 1.47 -1.19
N GLY A 209 23.38 1.92 -0.33
CA GLY A 209 22.10 2.47 -0.72
C GLY A 209 20.97 1.44 -0.95
N THR A 210 21.25 0.17 -0.70
CA THR A 210 20.23 -0.90 -0.72
C THR A 210 19.57 -1.07 0.64
N TYR A 211 18.55 -1.92 0.71
CA TYR A 211 17.92 -2.37 1.96
C TYR A 211 17.99 -3.89 2.04
N THR A 212 18.42 -4.42 3.17
CA THR A 212 18.36 -5.87 3.44
C THR A 212 17.27 -6.16 4.46
N PHE A 213 16.24 -6.91 4.04
CA PHE A 213 15.18 -7.42 4.91
C PHE A 213 15.37 -8.91 5.16
N ILE A 214 14.99 -9.37 6.36
CA ILE A 214 14.93 -10.79 6.68
C ILE A 214 13.48 -11.15 7.04
N LEU A 215 12.85 -12.00 6.23
CA LEU A 215 11.56 -12.60 6.52
C LEU A 215 11.81 -13.94 7.22
N SER A 216 11.46 -14.05 8.50
CA SER A 216 11.66 -15.24 9.32
C SER A 216 10.63 -15.31 10.43
N VAL A 217 10.28 -16.54 10.88
CA VAL A 217 9.31 -16.75 11.96
C VAL A 217 9.84 -16.22 13.28
N ASN A 218 11.09 -16.55 13.61
CA ASN A 218 11.76 -16.07 14.81
C ASN A 218 12.47 -14.76 14.53
N ASP A 219 12.53 -13.86 15.53
CA ASP A 219 13.31 -12.62 15.42
C ASP A 219 14.79 -12.95 15.18
N PRO A 220 15.32 -12.56 14.00
CA PRO A 220 16.72 -12.87 13.66
C PRO A 220 17.72 -11.95 14.34
N GLY A 221 17.29 -10.89 15.03
CA GLY A 221 18.17 -9.82 15.50
C GLY A 221 18.60 -8.85 14.40
N ASN A 222 17.89 -8.76 13.27
CA ASN A 222 18.07 -7.73 12.25
C ASN A 222 17.02 -6.64 12.39
N PHE A 223 17.40 -5.35 12.27
CA PHE A 223 16.47 -4.23 12.39
C PHE A 223 15.33 -4.31 11.36
N ASN A 224 15.64 -4.64 10.12
CA ASN A 224 14.66 -4.80 9.03
C ASN A 224 14.06 -6.23 9.03
N TRP A 225 13.57 -6.69 10.17
CA TRP A 225 12.88 -7.96 10.28
C TRP A 225 11.43 -7.85 9.82
N LEU A 226 11.03 -8.71 8.89
CA LEU A 226 9.65 -8.90 8.47
C LEU A 226 9.06 -10.10 9.22
N ASP A 227 8.17 -9.81 10.17
CA ASP A 227 7.54 -10.81 11.05
C ASP A 227 6.26 -11.37 10.42
N PRO A 228 6.23 -12.62 9.98
CA PRO A 228 5.04 -13.27 9.41
C PRO A 228 4.02 -13.69 10.48
N SER A 229 4.19 -13.32 11.75
CA SER A 229 3.29 -13.67 12.86
C SER A 229 3.08 -15.18 13.04
N ASN A 230 4.16 -15.91 13.09
CA ASN A 230 4.26 -17.37 13.21
C ASN A 230 3.79 -18.15 11.96
N LEU A 231 3.53 -17.48 10.84
CA LEU A 231 3.24 -18.17 9.60
C LEU A 231 4.54 -18.61 8.92
N THR A 232 4.59 -19.84 8.47
CA THR A 232 5.66 -20.36 7.61
C THR A 232 5.35 -20.19 6.14
N GLU A 233 4.11 -19.83 5.79
CA GLU A 233 3.62 -19.68 4.43
C GLU A 233 2.69 -18.47 4.32
N GLY A 234 2.79 -17.75 3.20
CA GLY A 234 1.95 -16.60 2.94
C GLY A 234 2.31 -15.88 1.64
N ILE A 235 1.82 -14.66 1.53
CA ILE A 235 2.09 -13.79 0.38
C ILE A 235 2.94 -12.62 0.84
N LEU A 236 4.07 -12.41 0.15
CA LEU A 236 4.88 -11.21 0.25
C LEU A 236 4.54 -10.29 -0.92
N THR A 237 4.18 -9.06 -0.60
CA THR A 237 3.90 -8.02 -1.59
C THR A 237 4.89 -6.89 -1.38
N LEU A 238 5.71 -6.59 -2.37
CA LEU A 238 6.56 -5.42 -2.36
C LEU A 238 5.99 -4.37 -3.30
N ARG A 239 6.06 -3.11 -2.90
CA ARG A 239 5.55 -2.00 -3.69
C ARG A 239 6.54 -0.84 -3.68
N TRP A 240 6.76 -0.27 -4.88
CA TRP A 240 7.52 0.96 -5.08
C TRP A 240 6.66 2.01 -5.73
N SER A 241 6.81 3.26 -5.33
CA SER A 241 6.13 4.40 -5.95
C SER A 241 6.92 5.70 -5.77
N GLY A 242 6.40 6.77 -6.38
CA GLY A 242 7.03 8.09 -6.30
C GLY A 242 8.35 8.17 -7.06
N PHE A 243 8.45 7.51 -8.20
CA PHE A 243 9.60 7.61 -9.07
C PHE A 243 9.76 9.02 -9.63
N PRO A 244 11.01 9.52 -9.81
CA PRO A 244 11.26 10.82 -10.44
C PRO A 244 10.60 10.89 -11.83
N ASN A 245 9.90 11.98 -12.10
CA ASN A 245 9.18 12.23 -13.36
C ASN A 245 8.19 11.10 -13.74
N GLU A 246 7.71 10.35 -12.77
CA GLU A 246 6.82 9.17 -12.95
C GLU A 246 7.43 8.07 -13.83
N VAL A 247 8.74 8.01 -13.94
CA VAL A 247 9.48 7.00 -14.71
C VAL A 247 10.10 5.99 -13.76
N VAL A 248 9.74 4.72 -13.95
CA VAL A 248 10.33 3.60 -13.19
C VAL A 248 11.80 3.48 -13.54
N GLY A 249 12.66 3.41 -12.53
CA GLY A 249 14.09 3.25 -12.70
C GLY A 249 14.45 1.91 -13.38
N GLN A 250 15.54 1.91 -14.14
CA GLN A 250 15.98 0.72 -14.90
C GLN A 250 16.81 -0.24 -14.04
N ASN A 251 17.37 0.26 -12.93
CA ASN A 251 18.19 -0.54 -12.02
C ASN A 251 17.41 -1.01 -10.79
N LEU A 252 16.09 -0.80 -10.77
CA LEU A 252 15.24 -1.33 -9.72
C LEU A 252 15.41 -2.84 -9.62
N TYR A 253 15.74 -3.35 -8.43
CA TYR A 253 15.83 -4.79 -8.23
C TYR A 253 15.39 -5.25 -6.85
N VAL A 254 15.03 -6.51 -6.80
CA VAL A 254 14.96 -7.32 -5.59
C VAL A 254 15.72 -8.63 -5.87
N LYS A 255 16.57 -8.99 -4.94
CA LYS A 255 17.18 -10.32 -4.90
C LYS A 255 16.67 -11.05 -3.67
N SER A 256 16.09 -12.21 -3.85
CA SER A 256 15.62 -13.07 -2.76
C SER A 256 16.47 -14.32 -2.65
N THR A 257 16.80 -14.73 -1.43
CA THR A 257 17.58 -15.93 -1.15
C THR A 257 16.97 -16.67 0.03
N LEU A 258 16.53 -17.91 -0.19
CA LEU A 258 16.14 -18.81 0.89
C LEU A 258 17.39 -19.41 1.50
N MET A 259 17.58 -19.26 2.81
CA MET A 259 18.77 -19.71 3.53
C MET A 259 18.52 -19.91 5.01
N LEU A 260 19.49 -20.43 5.74
CA LEU A 260 19.43 -20.45 7.20
C LEU A 260 19.52 -19.04 7.76
N THR A 261 18.73 -18.75 8.76
CA THR A 261 18.70 -17.42 9.43
C THR A 261 20.05 -17.05 10.02
N SER A 262 20.79 -18.03 10.57
CA SER A 262 22.15 -17.84 11.10
C SER A 262 23.15 -17.42 10.03
N ASP A 263 22.98 -17.85 8.79
CA ASP A 263 23.87 -17.48 7.69
C ASP A 263 23.50 -16.11 7.13
N ALA A 264 22.19 -15.82 7.01
CA ALA A 264 21.70 -14.49 6.62
C ALA A 264 22.26 -13.39 7.53
N LEU A 265 22.31 -13.64 8.85
CA LEU A 265 22.83 -12.67 9.82
C LEU A 265 24.33 -12.37 9.68
N LYS A 266 25.11 -13.25 9.07
CA LYS A 266 26.54 -13.00 8.77
C LYS A 266 26.72 -11.98 7.63
N GLU A 267 25.70 -11.86 6.78
CA GLU A 267 25.68 -10.96 5.61
C GLU A 267 25.07 -9.59 5.93
N VAL A 268 24.46 -9.41 7.11
CA VAL A 268 23.85 -8.15 7.55
C VAL A 268 24.93 -7.22 8.15
N GLU A 269 24.87 -5.93 7.79
CA GLU A 269 25.76 -4.92 8.37
C GLU A 269 25.63 -4.86 9.90
N GLU A 270 26.76 -4.66 10.59
CA GLU A 270 26.81 -4.68 12.05
C GLU A 270 25.84 -3.66 12.71
N ASN A 271 25.74 -2.45 12.12
CA ASN A 271 24.83 -1.39 12.58
C ASN A 271 23.33 -1.72 12.37
N HIS A 272 23.01 -2.78 11.61
CA HIS A 272 21.64 -3.27 11.41
C HIS A 272 21.27 -4.39 12.38
N LYS A 273 22.23 -4.93 13.13
CA LYS A 273 21.94 -5.86 14.20
C LYS A 273 21.13 -5.16 15.29
N THR A 274 20.22 -5.87 15.89
CA THR A 274 19.22 -5.31 16.81
C THR A 274 19.16 -6.14 18.08
N SER A 275 19.38 -5.49 19.21
CA SER A 275 19.18 -6.09 20.53
C SER A 275 17.69 -6.21 20.87
N THR A 276 17.36 -7.05 21.84
CA THR A 276 16.01 -7.18 22.39
C THR A 276 15.42 -5.83 22.79
N LYS A 277 16.20 -4.98 23.46
CA LYS A 277 15.76 -3.64 23.90
C LYS A 277 15.43 -2.71 22.72
N GLU A 278 16.24 -2.74 21.67
CA GLU A 278 15.98 -1.95 20.45
C GLU A 278 14.75 -2.47 19.71
N ARG A 279 14.54 -3.79 19.66
CA ARG A 279 13.33 -4.39 19.12
C ARG A 279 12.08 -3.97 19.87
N GLU A 280 12.11 -4.00 21.19
CA GLU A 280 11.01 -3.53 22.03
C GLU A 280 10.70 -2.06 21.77
N SER A 281 11.75 -1.22 21.64
CA SER A 281 11.60 0.21 21.29
C SER A 281 10.98 0.39 19.90
N GLN A 282 11.43 -0.35 18.88
CA GLN A 282 10.89 -0.32 17.52
C GLN A 282 9.40 -0.69 17.52
N LEU A 283 9.03 -1.76 18.22
CA LEU A 283 7.63 -2.19 18.30
C LEU A 283 6.75 -1.23 19.11
N LYS A 284 7.32 -0.60 20.15
CA LYS A 284 6.63 0.45 20.91
C LYS A 284 6.34 1.66 20.01
N GLN A 285 7.35 2.18 19.31
CA GLN A 285 7.21 3.29 18.38
C GLN A 285 6.17 2.97 17.27
N ARG A 286 6.17 1.74 16.77
CA ARG A 286 5.19 1.29 15.79
C ARG A 286 3.77 1.36 16.32
N ARG A 287 3.50 0.86 17.54
CA ARG A 287 2.17 0.96 18.20
C ARG A 287 1.75 2.41 18.38
N GLU A 288 2.64 3.25 18.86
CA GLU A 288 2.38 4.68 19.07
C GLU A 288 2.07 5.39 17.75
N SER A 289 2.82 5.09 16.70
CA SER A 289 2.62 5.67 15.37
C SER A 289 1.31 5.23 14.70
N TYR A 290 0.74 4.10 15.09
CA TYR A 290 -0.54 3.63 14.56
C TYR A 290 -1.77 4.16 15.33
N ARG A 291 -1.56 4.66 16.53
CA ARG A 291 -2.62 5.01 17.49
C ARG A 291 -3.61 6.05 16.95
N TRP A 292 -3.11 7.07 16.27
CA TRP A 292 -3.98 8.12 15.72
C TRP A 292 -5.04 7.58 14.74
N ARG A 293 -4.80 6.46 14.07
CA ARG A 293 -5.79 5.83 13.16
C ARG A 293 -6.99 5.25 13.90
N THR A 294 -6.85 4.94 15.17
CA THR A 294 -7.91 4.40 16.01
C THR A 294 -8.59 5.48 16.85
N GLU A 295 -8.00 6.67 16.96
CA GLU A 295 -8.53 7.80 17.74
C GLU A 295 -9.32 8.80 16.88
N LEU A 296 -9.40 8.62 15.57
CA LEU A 296 -10.16 9.46 14.64
C LEU A 296 -11.66 9.11 14.56
N ASN A 297 -12.18 8.30 15.47
CA ASN A 297 -13.60 7.93 15.55
C ASN A 297 -14.31 8.69 16.66
#